data_802aa90712f2328b111a991fe7c9d123
#
_entry.id   802aa90712f2328b111a991fe7c9d123
#
_cell.length_a   1.000
_cell.length_b   1.000
_cell.length_c   1.000
_cell.angle_alpha   90.00
_cell.angle_beta   90.00
_cell.angle_gamma   90.00
#
_symmetry.space_group_name_H-M   'P 1'
#
loop_
_entity.id
_entity.type
_entity.pdbx_description
1 polymer ?
#
loop_
_entity_poly.entity_id
_entity_poly.type
_entity_poly.pdbx_seq_one_letter_code
_entity_poly.pdbx_strand_id
1 'polypeptide(L)'
;MKKEKMKEKMMQLAYKQGFKYEKDFRGCAQCAIAGIQDALELRNDYVYRAGSSLAGGTGECTDGNCGGYSGAALIISLLFGRTRNEENSKKGRADKYISFAMTAALHDKFIEKYGSVICAGIQKKIFGRSFNLHKDDEKQLFREARAHEKEDKCCAVVGNGASWGVEIILEEMEKKGLTFEKLSNLISKLNY
;
A
#
# COMPACT_ATOMS: atom_id res chain seq x y z
N MET A 1 -20.51 16.82 -3.68
CA MET A 1 -20.69 16.23 -5.03
C MET A 1 -19.43 16.23 -5.90
N LYS A 2 -18.83 17.38 -6.29
CA LYS A 2 -17.66 17.40 -7.19
C LYS A 2 -16.39 16.79 -6.58
N LYS A 3 -16.14 17.05 -5.29
CA LYS A 3 -14.99 16.59 -4.52
C LYS A 3 -15.06 15.09 -4.22
N GLU A 4 -16.23 14.60 -3.82
CA GLU A 4 -16.47 13.17 -3.57
C GLU A 4 -16.29 12.34 -4.86
N LYS A 5 -16.82 12.81 -5.97
CA LYS A 5 -16.60 12.18 -7.29
C LYS A 5 -15.13 12.11 -7.70
N MET A 6 -14.33 13.13 -7.30
CA MET A 6 -12.88 13.15 -7.54
C MET A 6 -12.18 12.10 -6.68
N LYS A 7 -12.48 12.06 -5.37
CA LYS A 7 -11.95 11.07 -4.43
C LYS A 7 -12.21 9.65 -4.95
N GLU A 8 -13.46 9.36 -5.32
CA GLU A 8 -13.84 8.05 -5.86
C GLU A 8 -13.05 7.67 -7.12
N LYS A 9 -12.89 8.61 -8.08
CA LYS A 9 -12.08 8.37 -9.28
C LYS A 9 -10.63 8.04 -8.96
N MET A 10 -10.01 8.73 -8.00
CA MET A 10 -8.62 8.49 -7.60
C MET A 10 -8.48 7.15 -6.91
N MET A 11 -9.43 6.77 -6.04
CA MET A 11 -9.47 5.46 -5.41
C MET A 11 -9.62 4.34 -6.45
N GLN A 12 -10.51 4.49 -7.43
CA GLN A 12 -10.69 3.54 -8.52
C GLN A 12 -9.44 3.43 -9.40
N LEU A 13 -8.77 4.54 -9.68
CA LEU A 13 -7.51 4.54 -10.43
C LEU A 13 -6.42 3.79 -9.66
N ALA A 14 -6.24 4.06 -8.37
CA ALA A 14 -5.27 3.36 -7.53
C ALA A 14 -5.53 1.85 -7.49
N TYR A 15 -6.80 1.44 -7.31
CA TYR A 15 -7.19 0.03 -7.37
C TYR A 15 -6.78 -0.60 -8.71
N LYS A 16 -7.20 0.02 -9.81
CA LYS A 16 -6.97 -0.51 -11.17
C LYS A 16 -5.47 -0.62 -11.49
N GLN A 17 -4.69 0.38 -11.13
CA GLN A 17 -3.24 0.38 -11.37
C GLN A 17 -2.52 -0.62 -10.47
N GLY A 18 -2.81 -0.65 -9.17
CA GLY A 18 -2.21 -1.62 -8.24
C GLY A 18 -2.52 -3.07 -8.66
N PHE A 19 -3.77 -3.36 -9.03
CA PHE A 19 -4.18 -4.66 -9.57
C PHE A 19 -3.40 -5.02 -10.84
N LYS A 20 -3.37 -4.09 -11.81
CA LYS A 20 -2.69 -4.29 -13.09
C LYS A 20 -1.19 -4.53 -12.90
N TYR A 21 -0.53 -3.74 -12.07
CA TYR A 21 0.90 -3.86 -11.84
C TYR A 21 1.25 -5.17 -11.14
N GLU A 22 0.44 -5.62 -10.18
CA GLU A 22 0.64 -6.92 -9.55
C GLU A 22 0.45 -8.07 -10.53
N LYS A 23 -0.49 -7.96 -11.44
CA LYS A 23 -0.69 -8.94 -12.51
C LYS A 23 0.51 -8.99 -13.46
N ASP A 24 1.01 -7.83 -13.89
CA ASP A 24 2.00 -7.72 -14.97
C ASP A 24 3.44 -7.85 -14.47
N PHE A 25 3.76 -7.26 -13.31
CA PHE A 25 5.14 -7.08 -12.85
C PHE A 25 5.46 -7.84 -11.55
N ARG A 26 4.45 -8.18 -10.74
CA ARG A 26 4.66 -8.77 -9.42
C ARG A 26 5.33 -7.80 -8.42
N GLY A 27 5.52 -8.24 -7.19
CA GLY A 27 6.12 -7.40 -6.15
C GLY A 27 5.09 -6.52 -5.45
N CYS A 28 4.13 -7.16 -4.79
CA CYS A 28 2.90 -6.58 -4.25
C CYS A 28 3.07 -5.25 -3.49
N ALA A 29 4.20 -5.03 -2.78
CA ALA A 29 4.44 -3.75 -2.12
C ALA A 29 4.76 -2.63 -3.13
N GLN A 30 5.63 -2.90 -4.10
CA GLN A 30 5.94 -1.95 -5.17
C GLN A 30 4.72 -1.65 -6.03
N CYS A 31 3.90 -2.65 -6.31
CA CYS A 31 2.68 -2.49 -7.11
C CYS A 31 1.64 -1.61 -6.39
N ALA A 32 1.49 -1.77 -5.08
CA ALA A 32 0.64 -0.89 -4.27
C ALA A 32 1.19 0.55 -4.24
N ILE A 33 2.50 0.72 -4.04
CA ILE A 33 3.19 2.02 -4.08
C ILE A 33 2.93 2.71 -5.43
N ALA A 34 3.21 2.02 -6.56
CA ALA A 34 3.02 2.57 -7.89
C ALA A 34 1.55 2.95 -8.16
N GLY A 35 0.60 2.10 -7.76
CA GLY A 35 -0.82 2.40 -7.91
C GLY A 35 -1.26 3.66 -7.17
N ILE A 36 -0.74 3.89 -5.96
CA ILE A 36 -0.99 5.11 -5.19
C ILE A 36 -0.30 6.32 -5.83
N GLN A 37 0.96 6.16 -6.23
CA GLN A 37 1.74 7.24 -6.85
C GLN A 37 1.09 7.74 -8.14
N ASP A 38 0.62 6.83 -8.99
CA ASP A 38 -0.08 7.19 -10.23
C ASP A 38 -1.41 7.91 -9.96
N ALA A 39 -2.18 7.42 -8.96
CA ALA A 39 -3.46 8.02 -8.63
C ALA A 39 -3.34 9.43 -8.03
N LEU A 40 -2.25 9.68 -7.29
CA LEU A 40 -1.97 10.97 -6.66
C LEU A 40 -1.05 11.87 -7.49
N GLU A 41 -0.53 11.37 -8.63
CA GLU A 41 0.48 12.05 -9.46
C GLU A 41 1.76 12.40 -8.66
N LEU A 42 2.18 11.52 -7.76
CA LEU A 42 3.26 11.74 -6.78
C LEU A 42 4.35 10.67 -6.88
N ARG A 43 5.16 10.71 -7.93
CA ARG A 43 6.23 9.74 -8.12
C ARG A 43 7.42 9.99 -7.19
N ASN A 44 7.87 8.93 -6.50
CA ASN A 44 9.11 8.89 -5.73
C ASN A 44 9.75 7.51 -5.87
N ASP A 45 10.90 7.45 -6.56
CA ASP A 45 11.58 6.18 -6.86
C ASP A 45 12.33 5.61 -5.64
N TYR A 46 12.68 6.44 -4.64
CA TYR A 46 13.32 5.95 -3.41
C TYR A 46 12.35 5.09 -2.59
N VAL A 47 11.12 5.56 -2.38
CA VAL A 47 10.13 4.76 -1.65
C VAL A 47 9.68 3.55 -2.47
N TYR A 48 9.58 3.66 -3.79
CA TYR A 48 9.31 2.52 -4.66
C TYR A 48 10.38 1.43 -4.50
N ARG A 49 11.66 1.82 -4.56
CA ARG A 49 12.80 0.93 -4.36
C ARG A 49 12.83 0.33 -2.95
N ALA A 50 12.53 1.12 -1.91
CA ALA A 50 12.47 0.65 -0.52
C ALA A 50 11.39 -0.43 -0.31
N GLY A 51 10.34 -0.45 -1.12
CA GLY A 51 9.30 -1.47 -1.11
C GLY A 51 9.70 -2.83 -1.69
N SER A 52 10.87 -2.96 -2.36
CA SER A 52 11.23 -4.17 -3.12
C SER A 52 11.19 -5.46 -2.30
N SER A 53 11.76 -5.44 -1.09
CA SER A 53 11.84 -6.63 -0.23
C SER A 53 10.59 -6.89 0.60
N LEU A 54 9.58 -6.01 0.55
CA LEU A 54 8.36 -6.16 1.33
C LEU A 54 7.28 -7.03 0.66
N ALA A 55 7.61 -7.66 -0.47
CA ALA A 55 6.71 -8.56 -1.15
C ALA A 55 6.57 -9.92 -0.44
N GLY A 56 5.41 -10.57 -0.61
CA GLY A 56 5.16 -11.92 -0.15
C GLY A 56 5.30 -12.12 1.38
N GLY A 57 4.98 -11.11 2.17
CA GLY A 57 5.17 -11.17 3.63
C GLY A 57 6.61 -10.93 4.04
N THR A 58 7.26 -9.99 3.36
CA THR A 58 8.67 -9.61 3.51
C THR A 58 9.62 -10.73 3.06
N GLY A 59 10.28 -10.49 1.93
CA GLY A 59 11.21 -11.46 1.34
C GLY A 59 10.56 -12.81 0.96
N GLU A 60 9.26 -12.84 0.64
CA GLU A 60 8.49 -14.04 0.33
C GLU A 60 8.36 -15.06 1.48
N CYS A 61 8.69 -14.66 2.73
CA CYS A 61 8.61 -15.54 3.92
C CYS A 61 7.17 -15.83 4.38
N THR A 62 6.19 -15.09 3.91
CA THR A 62 4.75 -15.22 4.14
C THR A 62 4.26 -14.93 5.57
N ASP A 63 5.12 -14.92 6.55
CA ASP A 63 4.83 -14.65 7.96
C ASP A 63 4.88 -13.16 8.34
N GLY A 64 5.39 -12.30 7.45
CA GLY A 64 5.31 -10.85 7.58
C GLY A 64 4.05 -10.25 6.94
N ASN A 65 3.97 -8.92 6.97
CA ASN A 65 2.84 -8.19 6.43
C ASN A 65 2.69 -8.37 4.91
N CYS A 66 1.46 -8.41 4.43
CA CYS A 66 1.15 -8.39 3.00
C CYS A 66 1.73 -7.13 2.34
N GLY A 67 2.35 -7.29 1.16
CA GLY A 67 2.93 -6.15 0.44
C GLY A 67 1.91 -5.09 0.05
N GLY A 68 0.67 -5.45 -0.27
CA GLY A 68 -0.40 -4.48 -0.51
C GLY A 68 -0.65 -3.58 0.69
N TYR A 69 -0.57 -4.12 1.91
CA TYR A 69 -0.63 -3.36 3.15
C TYR A 69 0.65 -2.53 3.37
N SER A 70 1.82 -3.16 3.32
CA SER A 70 3.10 -2.51 3.59
C SER A 70 3.40 -1.39 2.59
N GLY A 71 3.09 -1.59 1.30
CA GLY A 71 3.29 -0.57 0.27
C GLY A 71 2.44 0.68 0.49
N ALA A 72 1.16 0.50 0.84
CA ALA A 72 0.29 1.62 1.19
C ALA A 72 0.77 2.34 2.47
N ALA A 73 1.18 1.59 3.50
CA ALA A 73 1.74 2.16 4.73
C ALA A 73 3.03 2.97 4.49
N LEU A 74 3.89 2.55 3.55
CA LEU A 74 5.09 3.31 3.16
C LEU A 74 4.73 4.66 2.54
N ILE A 75 3.74 4.73 1.65
CA ILE A 75 3.31 6.02 1.07
C ILE A 75 2.66 6.91 2.14
N ILE A 76 1.83 6.36 3.01
CA ILE A 76 1.29 7.11 4.15
C ILE A 76 2.43 7.71 4.99
N SER A 77 3.44 6.90 5.30
CA SER A 77 4.60 7.34 6.09
C SER A 77 5.46 8.36 5.37
N LEU A 78 5.64 8.23 4.05
CA LEU A 78 6.37 9.21 3.22
C LEU A 78 5.70 10.59 3.28
N LEU A 79 4.38 10.64 3.22
CA LEU A 79 3.61 11.88 3.13
C LEU A 79 3.36 12.54 4.49
N PHE A 80 3.17 11.75 5.55
CA PHE A 80 2.71 12.22 6.85
C PHE A 80 3.59 11.81 8.03
N GLY A 81 4.65 11.03 7.78
CA GLY A 81 5.62 10.66 8.79
C GLY A 81 6.60 11.78 9.11
N ARG A 82 7.29 11.66 10.23
CA ARG A 82 8.35 12.60 10.64
C ARG A 82 9.65 12.33 9.90
N THR A 83 10.40 13.39 9.63
CA THR A 83 11.79 13.27 9.18
C THR A 83 12.73 13.00 10.35
N ARG A 84 13.94 12.50 10.07
CA ARG A 84 14.97 12.28 11.11
C ARG A 84 15.35 13.58 11.82
N ASN A 85 15.45 14.69 11.08
CA ASN A 85 15.79 16.00 11.65
C ASN A 85 14.70 16.56 12.58
N GLU A 86 13.45 16.08 12.45
CA GLU A 86 12.31 16.49 13.29
C GLU A 86 12.07 15.52 14.46
N GLU A 87 12.90 14.50 14.63
CA GLU A 87 12.67 13.39 15.57
C GLU A 87 12.34 13.85 16.99
N ASN A 88 13.06 14.85 17.50
CA ASN A 88 12.88 15.40 18.85
C ASN A 88 11.99 16.63 18.90
N SER A 89 11.46 17.09 17.77
CA SER A 89 10.59 18.25 17.71
C SER A 89 9.15 17.94 18.12
N LYS A 90 8.41 18.96 18.58
CA LYS A 90 6.96 18.84 18.86
C LYS A 90 6.20 18.46 17.58
N LYS A 91 6.58 19.06 16.43
CA LYS A 91 6.00 18.77 15.12
C LYS A 91 6.24 17.31 14.72
N GLY A 92 7.49 16.84 14.74
CA GLY A 92 7.82 15.47 14.35
C GLY A 92 7.14 14.41 15.25
N ARG A 93 6.94 14.72 16.53
CA ARG A 93 6.15 13.86 17.42
C ARG A 93 4.69 13.78 16.99
N ALA A 94 4.08 14.92 16.62
CA ALA A 94 2.71 14.93 16.11
C ALA A 94 2.60 14.15 14.78
N ASP A 95 3.48 14.40 13.82
CA ASP A 95 3.49 13.72 12.52
C ASP A 95 3.64 12.20 12.67
N LYS A 96 4.51 11.73 13.58
CA LYS A 96 4.62 10.30 13.89
C LYS A 96 3.27 9.69 14.28
N TYR A 97 2.54 10.30 15.20
CA TYR A 97 1.25 9.77 15.64
C TYR A 97 0.15 9.89 14.59
N ILE A 98 0.22 10.89 13.72
CA ILE A 98 -0.68 11.00 12.57
C ILE A 98 -0.46 9.81 11.62
N SER A 99 0.77 9.53 11.23
CA SER A 99 1.07 8.40 10.36
C SER A 99 0.69 7.05 10.99
N PHE A 100 0.84 6.91 12.31
CA PHE A 100 0.39 5.71 13.03
C PHE A 100 -1.13 5.54 12.98
N ALA A 101 -1.89 6.60 13.23
CA ALA A 101 -3.35 6.56 13.18
C ALA A 101 -3.87 6.25 11.77
N MET A 102 -3.26 6.84 10.74
CA MET A 102 -3.60 6.56 9.34
C MET A 102 -3.32 5.11 8.97
N THR A 103 -2.17 4.57 9.42
CA THR A 103 -1.83 3.16 9.16
C THR A 103 -2.72 2.20 9.96
N ALA A 104 -3.17 2.58 11.16
CA ALA A 104 -4.18 1.82 11.91
C ALA A 104 -5.52 1.78 11.17
N ALA A 105 -5.97 2.88 10.57
CA ALA A 105 -7.17 2.88 9.74
C ALA A 105 -7.02 1.96 8.51
N LEU A 106 -5.84 1.90 7.89
CA LEU A 106 -5.55 0.94 6.83
C LEU A 106 -5.60 -0.50 7.33
N HIS A 107 -5.02 -0.76 8.52
CA HIS A 107 -5.07 -2.07 9.18
C HIS A 107 -6.52 -2.54 9.35
N ASP A 108 -7.40 -1.68 9.88
CA ASP A 108 -8.80 -2.02 10.13
C ASP A 108 -9.53 -2.44 8.84
N LYS A 109 -9.30 -1.75 7.72
CA LYS A 109 -9.85 -2.14 6.41
C LYS A 109 -9.36 -3.52 5.96
N PHE A 110 -8.10 -3.85 6.21
CA PHE A 110 -7.56 -5.19 5.91
C PHE A 110 -8.15 -6.26 6.83
N ILE A 111 -8.31 -5.98 8.13
CA ILE A 111 -8.93 -6.91 9.08
C ILE A 111 -10.40 -7.15 8.70
N GLU A 112 -11.16 -6.10 8.39
CA GLU A 112 -12.55 -6.23 7.97
C GLU A 112 -12.71 -7.14 6.75
N LYS A 113 -11.88 -6.94 5.71
CA LYS A 113 -12.02 -7.69 4.46
C LYS A 113 -11.36 -9.05 4.48
N TYR A 114 -10.17 -9.16 5.07
CA TYR A 114 -9.31 -10.34 4.95
C TYR A 114 -9.08 -11.07 6.27
N GLY A 115 -9.46 -10.48 7.41
CA GLY A 115 -9.21 -11.04 8.74
C GLY A 115 -7.75 -10.98 9.19
N SER A 116 -6.86 -10.38 8.40
CA SER A 116 -5.43 -10.33 8.68
C SER A 116 -4.74 -9.28 7.82
N VAL A 117 -3.60 -8.77 8.30
CA VAL A 117 -2.60 -8.01 7.51
C VAL A 117 -1.41 -8.89 7.14
N ILE A 118 -1.27 -10.08 7.74
CA ILE A 118 -0.18 -11.03 7.50
C ILE A 118 -0.43 -11.79 6.20
N CYS A 119 0.62 -11.93 5.37
CA CYS A 119 0.51 -12.56 4.05
C CYS A 119 -0.09 -13.96 4.14
N ALA A 120 0.40 -14.83 5.03
CA ALA A 120 -0.15 -16.18 5.21
C ALA A 120 -1.62 -16.17 5.65
N GLY A 121 -2.03 -15.22 6.50
CA GLY A 121 -3.43 -15.06 6.93
C GLY A 121 -4.35 -14.68 5.78
N ILE A 122 -3.92 -13.70 4.96
CA ILE A 122 -4.66 -13.30 3.75
C ILE A 122 -4.71 -14.45 2.75
N GLN A 123 -3.59 -15.16 2.51
CA GLN A 123 -3.59 -16.34 1.64
C GLN A 123 -4.57 -17.41 2.11
N LYS A 124 -4.61 -17.72 3.41
CA LYS A 124 -5.59 -18.67 3.98
C LYS A 124 -7.03 -18.22 3.67
N LYS A 125 -7.31 -16.92 3.77
CA LYS A 125 -8.66 -16.38 3.47
C LYS A 125 -9.04 -16.52 2.01
N ILE A 126 -8.11 -16.26 1.06
CA ILE A 126 -8.42 -16.19 -0.37
C ILE A 126 -8.16 -17.50 -1.14
N PHE A 127 -7.34 -18.42 -0.58
CA PHE A 127 -7.00 -19.71 -1.21
C PHE A 127 -7.40 -20.92 -0.37
N GLY A 128 -7.80 -20.74 0.89
CA GLY A 128 -8.02 -21.83 1.84
C GLY A 128 -6.74 -22.36 2.49
N ARG A 129 -5.58 -21.93 2.03
CA ARG A 129 -4.25 -22.29 2.56
C ARG A 129 -3.24 -21.17 2.34
N SER A 130 -2.10 -21.23 3.02
CA SER A 130 -0.91 -20.45 2.69
C SER A 130 0.09 -21.31 1.91
N PHE A 131 0.99 -20.66 1.18
CA PHE A 131 2.04 -21.27 0.37
C PHE A 131 3.40 -20.81 0.88
N ASN A 132 4.35 -21.73 0.99
CA ASN A 132 5.75 -21.38 1.31
C ASN A 132 6.47 -20.98 0.02
N LEU A 133 6.54 -19.66 -0.23
CA LEU A 133 7.09 -19.14 -1.49
C LEU A 133 8.62 -19.29 -1.62
N HIS A 134 9.32 -19.88 -0.63
CA HIS A 134 10.71 -20.27 -0.74
C HIS A 134 10.91 -21.68 -1.32
N LYS A 135 9.84 -22.48 -1.40
CA LYS A 135 9.87 -23.83 -1.98
C LYS A 135 9.32 -23.83 -3.40
N ASP A 136 10.03 -24.47 -4.32
CA ASP A 136 9.67 -24.45 -5.74
C ASP A 136 8.34 -25.16 -6.03
N ASP A 137 8.06 -26.26 -5.33
CA ASP A 137 6.79 -26.97 -5.39
C ASP A 137 5.62 -26.09 -4.89
N GLU A 138 5.79 -25.38 -3.80
CA GLU A 138 4.80 -24.45 -3.27
C GLU A 138 4.61 -23.22 -4.16
N LYS A 139 5.69 -22.71 -4.77
CA LYS A 139 5.59 -21.65 -5.81
C LYS A 139 4.80 -22.14 -7.02
N GLN A 140 4.99 -23.41 -7.41
CA GLN A 140 4.22 -24.00 -8.49
C GLN A 140 2.73 -24.08 -8.14
N LEU A 141 2.38 -24.59 -6.96
CA LEU A 141 1.00 -24.63 -6.48
C LEU A 141 0.36 -23.23 -6.38
N PHE A 142 1.14 -22.22 -5.98
CA PHE A 142 0.68 -20.82 -5.96
C PHE A 142 0.35 -20.28 -7.36
N ARG A 143 1.16 -20.63 -8.37
CA ARG A 143 0.88 -20.32 -9.78
C ARG A 143 -0.38 -21.05 -10.28
N GLU A 144 -0.51 -22.34 -9.98
CA GLU A 144 -1.68 -23.17 -10.35
C GLU A 144 -2.97 -22.67 -9.69
N ALA A 145 -2.88 -22.12 -8.48
CA ALA A 145 -3.99 -21.43 -7.83
C ALA A 145 -4.36 -20.10 -8.53
N ARG A 146 -3.63 -19.71 -9.58
CA ARG A 146 -3.84 -18.50 -10.39
C ARG A 146 -3.83 -17.23 -9.53
N ALA A 147 -2.86 -17.15 -8.61
CA ALA A 147 -2.77 -16.10 -7.60
C ALA A 147 -2.73 -14.68 -8.17
N HIS A 148 -2.21 -14.53 -9.39
CA HIS A 148 -2.07 -13.24 -10.06
C HIS A 148 -2.93 -13.12 -11.33
N GLU A 149 -3.88 -14.01 -11.55
CA GLU A 149 -4.72 -13.99 -12.75
C GLU A 149 -6.21 -13.78 -12.42
N LYS A 150 -6.67 -14.38 -11.30
CA LYS A 150 -8.06 -14.24 -10.86
C LYS A 150 -8.31 -12.89 -10.21
N GLU A 151 -9.51 -12.36 -10.45
CA GLU A 151 -9.92 -11.03 -9.99
C GLU A 151 -10.06 -10.91 -8.46
N ASP A 152 -10.21 -12.03 -7.74
CA ASP A 152 -10.42 -12.10 -6.31
C ASP A 152 -9.18 -12.52 -5.50
N LYS A 153 -8.00 -12.62 -6.14
CA LYS A 153 -6.75 -13.09 -5.52
C LYS A 153 -5.76 -11.95 -5.22
N CYS A 154 -4.45 -12.24 -5.25
CA CYS A 154 -3.42 -11.30 -4.82
C CYS A 154 -3.48 -9.94 -5.51
N CYS A 155 -3.83 -9.89 -6.81
CA CYS A 155 -4.01 -8.62 -7.52
C CYS A 155 -5.10 -7.74 -6.89
N ALA A 156 -6.23 -8.35 -6.47
CA ALA A 156 -7.28 -7.61 -5.78
C ALA A 156 -6.85 -7.12 -4.39
N VAL A 157 -6.03 -7.89 -3.67
CA VAL A 157 -5.48 -7.48 -2.37
C VAL A 157 -4.61 -6.23 -2.54
N VAL A 158 -3.75 -6.21 -3.57
CA VAL A 158 -2.89 -5.07 -3.90
C VAL A 158 -3.72 -3.87 -4.35
N GLY A 159 -4.69 -4.08 -5.23
CA GLY A 159 -5.62 -3.03 -5.67
C GLY A 159 -6.37 -2.40 -4.49
N ASN A 160 -6.90 -3.22 -3.57
CA ASN A 160 -7.56 -2.73 -2.37
C ASN A 160 -6.60 -1.94 -1.46
N GLY A 161 -5.39 -2.44 -1.22
CA GLY A 161 -4.38 -1.72 -0.43
C GLY A 161 -4.06 -0.35 -1.02
N ALA A 162 -3.89 -0.26 -2.33
CA ALA A 162 -3.65 0.99 -3.03
C ALA A 162 -4.87 1.95 -2.93
N SER A 163 -6.07 1.44 -3.18
CA SER A 163 -7.31 2.23 -3.09
C SER A 163 -7.56 2.79 -1.69
N TRP A 164 -7.43 1.95 -0.66
CA TRP A 164 -7.59 2.37 0.73
C TRP A 164 -6.48 3.32 1.19
N GLY A 165 -5.24 3.13 0.70
CA GLY A 165 -4.16 4.08 0.92
C GLY A 165 -4.51 5.47 0.41
N VAL A 166 -5.02 5.57 -0.83
CA VAL A 166 -5.48 6.84 -1.43
C VAL A 166 -6.64 7.44 -0.64
N GLU A 167 -7.64 6.63 -0.26
CA GLU A 167 -8.78 7.10 0.54
C GLU A 167 -8.33 7.79 1.82
N ILE A 168 -7.48 7.11 2.61
CA ILE A 168 -6.98 7.59 3.90
C ILE A 168 -6.12 8.85 3.73
N ILE A 169 -5.29 8.89 2.68
CA ILE A 169 -4.46 10.06 2.36
C ILE A 169 -5.34 11.28 2.04
N LEU A 170 -6.35 11.12 1.20
CA LEU A 170 -7.26 12.20 0.82
C LEU A 170 -8.08 12.73 2.01
N GLU A 171 -8.51 11.84 2.90
CA GLU A 171 -9.20 12.22 4.14
C GLU A 171 -8.31 13.05 5.07
N GLU A 172 -7.04 12.65 5.24
CA GLU A 172 -6.11 13.41 6.07
C GLU A 172 -5.71 14.74 5.43
N MET A 173 -5.56 14.78 4.10
CA MET A 173 -5.38 16.05 3.36
C MET A 173 -6.53 17.01 3.60
N GLU A 174 -7.76 16.51 3.56
CA GLU A 174 -8.96 17.31 3.81
C GLU A 174 -8.97 17.88 5.23
N LYS A 175 -8.73 17.04 6.24
CA LYS A 175 -8.64 17.45 7.65
C LYS A 175 -7.59 18.54 7.88
N LYS A 176 -6.48 18.49 7.16
CA LYS A 176 -5.36 19.44 7.26
C LYS A 176 -5.45 20.64 6.32
N GLY A 177 -6.43 20.71 5.42
CA GLY A 177 -6.51 21.74 4.37
C GLY A 177 -5.31 21.71 3.41
N LEU A 178 -4.76 20.53 3.15
CA LEU A 178 -3.63 20.33 2.24
C LEU A 178 -4.11 20.25 0.78
N THR A 179 -3.30 20.81 -0.13
CA THR A 179 -3.51 20.71 -1.58
C THR A 179 -2.51 19.72 -2.20
N PHE A 180 -2.82 19.19 -3.37
CA PHE A 180 -1.89 18.35 -4.15
C PHE A 180 -0.57 19.06 -4.46
N GLU A 181 -0.62 20.36 -4.76
CA GLU A 181 0.57 21.20 -4.98
C GLU A 181 1.50 21.19 -3.75
N LYS A 182 0.94 21.34 -2.54
CA LYS A 182 1.73 21.28 -1.30
C LYS A 182 2.35 19.90 -1.09
N LEU A 183 1.64 18.82 -1.40
CA LEU A 183 2.15 17.45 -1.34
C LEU A 183 3.26 17.20 -2.37
N SER A 184 3.07 17.61 -3.61
CA SER A 184 4.07 17.51 -4.67
C SER A 184 5.35 18.27 -4.30
N ASN A 185 5.24 19.48 -3.75
CA ASN A 185 6.37 20.26 -3.26
C ASN A 185 7.08 19.60 -2.06
N LEU A 186 6.37 18.84 -1.24
CA LEU A 186 6.98 18.06 -0.16
C LEU A 186 7.84 16.92 -0.73
N ILE A 187 7.30 16.17 -1.69
CA ILE A 187 7.99 15.03 -2.31
C ILE A 187 9.18 15.49 -3.15
N SER A 188 9.06 16.59 -3.90
CA SER A 188 10.18 17.11 -4.69
C SER A 188 11.40 17.45 -3.84
N LYS A 189 11.18 17.87 -2.58
CA LYS A 189 12.26 18.11 -1.60
C LYS A 189 12.88 16.82 -1.04
N LEU A 190 12.23 15.68 -1.20
CA LEU A 190 12.72 14.37 -0.75
C LEU A 190 13.47 13.61 -1.84
N ASN A 191 13.50 14.13 -3.06
CA ASN A 191 14.17 13.50 -4.21
C ASN A 191 15.65 13.92 -4.37
N TYR A 192 16.28 14.48 -3.32
CA TYR A 192 17.70 14.87 -3.29
C TYR A 192 18.51 13.97 -2.35
#